data_ceaf1f0cf1a94920e42d4937453e9baa
#
_entry.id   ceaf1f0cf1a94920e42d4937453e9baa
#
_cell.length_a   1.000
_cell.length_b   1.000
_cell.length_c   1.000
_cell.angle_alpha   90.00
_cell.angle_beta   90.00
_cell.angle_gamma   90.00
#
_symmetry.space_group_name_H-M   'P 1'
#
loop_
_entity.id
_entity.type
_entity.pdbx_description
1 polymer ?
#
loop_
_entity_poly.entity_id
_entity_poly.type
_entity_poly.pdbx_seq_one_letter_code
_entity_poly.pdbx_strand_id
1 'polypeptide(L)'
;MITFSIITCTFQAEKEIQRTLESVAQQTYPHVEHVLVDGASRDQTTTLIEAYIAAQRTQPEALHRTVYRSEPDKGLYDAMNKGLQRATGDYVLFLNAGDTFPQTDTLEQVAGAVGEGEMLPGVLYGDTDVVDNTGRFLRHRRLVPPENLSWRDFKWGMLVCHQAFYARTDLAQCTPYRLQFGLSADVDWCIRVMKMAEQKGLVLRPIHAVVVNYLDGGMSIKHHRSSLKARFHVMRTHYGLLTTCAVHLWFLIRSFLRK
;
A
#
# COMPACT_ATOMS: atom_id res chain seq x y z
N MET A 1 -15.63 -16.24 -4.00
CA MET A 1 -15.62 -14.75 -4.09
C MET A 1 -14.42 -14.26 -3.32
N ILE A 2 -13.72 -13.24 -3.81
CA ILE A 2 -12.48 -12.70 -3.20
C ILE A 2 -12.83 -11.61 -2.20
N THR A 3 -12.23 -11.63 -1.04
CA THR A 3 -12.38 -10.59 -0.01
C THR A 3 -11.11 -9.76 0.10
N PHE A 4 -11.23 -8.43 0.08
CA PHE A 4 -10.11 -7.50 0.27
C PHE A 4 -10.12 -6.91 1.67
N SER A 5 -9.00 -7.03 2.40
CA SER A 5 -8.76 -6.28 3.63
C SER A 5 -8.00 -5.00 3.31
N ILE A 6 -8.70 -3.87 3.38
CA ILE A 6 -8.11 -2.53 3.21
C ILE A 6 -7.63 -2.06 4.57
N ILE A 7 -6.31 -1.89 4.71
CA ILE A 7 -5.69 -1.48 5.98
C ILE A 7 -5.37 0.00 5.90
N THR A 8 -6.01 0.80 6.76
CA THR A 8 -5.74 2.23 6.89
C THR A 8 -5.13 2.51 8.26
N CYS A 9 -3.86 2.96 8.24
CA CYS A 9 -3.15 3.37 9.45
C CYS A 9 -3.21 4.89 9.60
N THR A 10 -3.52 5.37 10.81
CA THR A 10 -3.70 6.80 11.09
C THR A 10 -2.94 7.23 12.34
N PHE A 11 -2.43 8.45 12.31
CA PHE A 11 -1.91 9.17 13.48
C PHE A 11 -1.98 10.67 13.21
N GLN A 12 -2.78 11.42 13.98
CA GLN A 12 -2.96 12.87 13.83
C GLN A 12 -3.35 13.23 12.38
N ALA A 13 -4.37 12.57 11.83
CA ALA A 13 -4.75 12.63 10.41
C ALA A 13 -6.15 13.24 10.19
N GLU A 14 -6.60 14.11 11.08
CA GLU A 14 -7.95 14.72 11.02
C GLU A 14 -8.26 15.44 9.70
N LYS A 15 -7.22 15.96 9.00
CA LYS A 15 -7.37 16.69 7.73
C LYS A 15 -7.44 15.78 6.51
N GLU A 16 -6.87 14.57 6.61
CA GLU A 16 -6.68 13.67 5.48
C GLU A 16 -7.60 12.44 5.53
N ILE A 17 -7.97 11.98 6.74
CA ILE A 17 -8.62 10.66 6.92
C ILE A 17 -10.00 10.59 6.25
N GLN A 18 -10.80 11.66 6.30
CA GLN A 18 -12.18 11.67 5.84
C GLN A 18 -12.30 11.19 4.38
N ARG A 19 -11.45 11.70 3.49
CA ARG A 19 -11.46 11.34 2.06
C ARG A 19 -11.15 9.85 1.82
N THR A 20 -10.26 9.27 2.64
CA THR A 20 -9.93 7.83 2.56
C THR A 20 -11.13 6.99 2.98
N LEU A 21 -11.75 7.32 4.12
CA LEU A 21 -12.94 6.63 4.62
C LEU A 21 -14.07 6.66 3.59
N GLU A 22 -14.34 7.83 3.00
CA GLU A 22 -15.37 8.00 1.96
C GLU A 22 -15.05 7.17 0.71
N SER A 23 -13.79 7.16 0.26
CA SER A 23 -13.41 6.41 -0.95
C SER A 23 -13.53 4.90 -0.78
N VAL A 24 -13.33 4.39 0.44
CA VAL A 24 -13.58 2.97 0.76
C VAL A 24 -15.08 2.69 0.86
N ALA A 25 -15.85 3.57 1.54
CA ALA A 25 -17.29 3.40 1.67
C ALA A 25 -18.02 3.37 0.33
N GLN A 26 -17.52 4.12 -0.66
CA GLN A 26 -18.11 4.25 -2.00
C GLN A 26 -17.78 3.08 -2.94
N GLN A 27 -16.93 2.14 -2.53
CA GLN A 27 -16.64 0.98 -3.38
C GLN A 27 -17.89 0.10 -3.54
N THR A 28 -18.21 -0.19 -4.78
CA THR A 28 -19.37 -1.02 -5.16
C THR A 28 -19.13 -2.51 -4.95
N TYR A 29 -17.87 -2.93 -4.87
CA TYR A 29 -17.49 -4.31 -4.60
C TYR A 29 -17.89 -4.74 -3.18
N PRO A 30 -18.69 -5.82 -3.02
CA PRO A 30 -19.34 -6.12 -1.72
C PRO A 30 -18.43 -6.78 -0.68
N HIS A 31 -17.33 -7.43 -1.10
CA HIS A 31 -16.51 -8.23 -0.18
C HIS A 31 -15.28 -7.44 0.28
N VAL A 32 -15.52 -6.46 1.15
CA VAL A 32 -14.48 -5.56 1.70
C VAL A 32 -14.47 -5.62 3.22
N GLU A 33 -13.30 -5.80 3.78
CA GLU A 33 -13.00 -5.59 5.19
C GLU A 33 -12.14 -4.33 5.32
N HIS A 34 -12.64 -3.28 5.98
CA HIS A 34 -11.86 -2.08 6.27
C HIS A 34 -11.24 -2.18 7.67
N VAL A 35 -9.94 -2.37 7.74
CA VAL A 35 -9.16 -2.49 8.98
C VAL A 35 -8.53 -1.13 9.30
N LEU A 36 -9.08 -0.44 10.29
CA LEU A 36 -8.64 0.88 10.74
C LEU A 36 -7.76 0.73 11.99
N VAL A 37 -6.51 1.19 11.90
CA VAL A 37 -5.55 1.16 13.01
C VAL A 37 -5.08 2.58 13.29
N ASP A 38 -5.46 3.10 14.45
CA ASP A 38 -5.09 4.44 14.90
C ASP A 38 -4.00 4.38 15.98
N GLY A 39 -2.97 5.21 15.85
CA GLY A 39 -1.81 5.30 16.74
C GLY A 39 -2.07 6.08 18.04
N ALA A 40 -3.29 6.02 18.61
CA ALA A 40 -3.75 6.82 19.74
C ALA A 40 -3.70 8.33 19.44
N SER A 41 -4.33 8.74 18.35
CA SER A 41 -4.49 10.15 17.94
C SER A 41 -5.18 10.98 19.03
N ARG A 42 -4.82 12.26 19.12
CA ARG A 42 -5.36 13.20 20.10
C ARG A 42 -6.13 14.36 19.45
N ASP A 43 -6.16 14.39 18.11
CA ASP A 43 -6.97 15.30 17.29
C ASP A 43 -8.33 14.67 16.99
N GLN A 44 -9.07 15.19 16.00
CA GLN A 44 -10.38 14.68 15.62
C GLN A 44 -10.35 13.36 14.82
N THR A 45 -9.18 12.74 14.61
CA THR A 45 -9.04 11.51 13.79
C THR A 45 -9.97 10.39 14.30
N THR A 46 -9.94 10.10 15.61
CA THR A 46 -10.75 9.03 16.20
C THR A 46 -12.25 9.32 16.11
N THR A 47 -12.65 10.58 16.32
CA THR A 47 -14.05 11.02 16.19
C THR A 47 -14.58 10.82 14.77
N LEU A 48 -13.78 11.16 13.76
CA LEU A 48 -14.14 10.95 12.34
C LEU A 48 -14.28 9.47 12.00
N ILE A 49 -13.39 8.63 12.51
CA ILE A 49 -13.46 7.17 12.32
C ILE A 49 -14.71 6.60 12.98
N GLU A 50 -15.04 7.00 14.20
CA GLU A 50 -16.22 6.53 14.92
C GLU A 50 -17.51 6.96 14.23
N ALA A 51 -17.56 8.18 13.71
CA ALA A 51 -18.69 8.67 12.90
C ALA A 51 -18.85 7.85 11.61
N TYR A 52 -17.76 7.54 10.92
CA TYR A 52 -17.76 6.67 9.74
C TYR A 52 -18.33 5.27 10.10
N ILE A 53 -17.85 4.65 11.17
CA ILE A 53 -18.33 3.32 11.61
C ILE A 53 -19.83 3.36 11.92
N ALA A 54 -20.29 4.40 12.61
CA ALA A 54 -21.69 4.57 12.94
C ALA A 54 -22.55 4.71 11.66
N ALA A 55 -22.11 5.49 10.69
CA ALA A 55 -22.78 5.65 9.40
C ALA A 55 -22.87 4.31 8.63
N GLN A 56 -21.79 3.51 8.60
CA GLN A 56 -21.78 2.19 7.95
C GLN A 56 -22.81 1.22 8.60
N ARG A 57 -22.97 1.26 9.93
CA ARG A 57 -23.90 0.39 10.64
C ARG A 57 -25.37 0.73 10.41
N THR A 58 -25.68 1.96 10.05
CA THR A 58 -27.06 2.43 9.82
C THR A 58 -27.53 2.22 8.39
N GLN A 59 -26.62 1.90 7.46
CA GLN A 59 -26.96 1.60 6.08
C GLN A 59 -27.34 0.12 5.95
N PRO A 60 -28.60 -0.22 5.58
CA PRO A 60 -29.05 -1.62 5.44
C PRO A 60 -28.29 -2.41 4.40
N GLU A 61 -27.65 -1.70 3.45
CA GLU A 61 -26.84 -2.23 2.35
C GLU A 61 -25.34 -2.08 2.58
N ALA A 62 -24.89 -1.77 3.81
CA ALA A 62 -23.46 -1.67 4.10
C ALA A 62 -22.79 -3.04 3.92
N LEU A 63 -22.19 -3.20 2.75
CA LEU A 63 -21.56 -4.44 2.30
C LEU A 63 -20.21 -4.67 2.96
N HIS A 64 -19.65 -3.64 3.62
CA HIS A 64 -18.30 -3.63 4.12
C HIS A 64 -18.24 -3.88 5.63
N ARG A 65 -17.41 -4.85 6.02
CA ARG A 65 -17.07 -5.07 7.42
C ARG A 65 -16.01 -4.07 7.87
N THR A 66 -16.20 -3.41 9.00
CA THR A 66 -15.20 -2.52 9.59
C THR A 66 -14.63 -3.10 10.88
N VAL A 67 -13.30 -3.13 10.98
CA VAL A 67 -12.54 -3.49 12.19
C VAL A 67 -11.74 -2.26 12.60
N TYR A 68 -11.93 -1.77 13.83
CA TYR A 68 -11.26 -0.56 14.34
C TYR A 68 -10.52 -0.81 15.64
N ARG A 69 -9.32 -0.26 15.74
CA ARG A 69 -8.53 -0.22 16.97
C ARG A 69 -7.72 1.05 17.06
N SER A 70 -7.84 1.77 18.19
CA SER A 70 -6.95 2.88 18.57
C SER A 70 -6.07 2.42 19.73
N GLU A 71 -4.76 2.45 19.53
CA GLU A 71 -3.76 2.06 20.53
C GLU A 71 -2.38 2.64 20.16
N PRO A 72 -1.53 3.00 21.13
CA PRO A 72 -0.18 3.49 20.87
C PRO A 72 0.62 2.54 19.99
N ASP A 73 1.39 3.08 19.07
CA ASP A 73 2.29 2.35 18.18
C ASP A 73 3.72 2.94 18.19
N LYS A 74 4.65 2.23 17.54
CA LYS A 74 6.05 2.63 17.34
C LYS A 74 6.26 3.29 15.96
N GLY A 75 5.21 3.86 15.38
CA GLY A 75 5.18 4.49 14.05
C GLY A 75 4.46 3.65 13.00
N LEU A 76 4.33 4.22 11.79
CA LEU A 76 3.51 3.73 10.69
C LEU A 76 3.62 2.22 10.44
N TYR A 77 4.83 1.68 10.36
CA TYR A 77 5.02 0.26 10.02
C TYR A 77 4.69 -0.70 11.18
N ASP A 78 4.70 -0.22 12.42
CA ASP A 78 4.17 -0.99 13.55
C ASP A 78 2.64 -1.03 13.49
N ALA A 79 1.99 0.09 13.19
CA ALA A 79 0.56 0.14 12.93
C ALA A 79 0.16 -0.76 11.76
N MET A 80 0.93 -0.76 10.65
CA MET A 80 0.71 -1.67 9.51
C MET A 80 0.81 -3.14 9.91
N ASN A 81 1.78 -3.51 10.74
CA ASN A 81 1.91 -4.88 11.28
C ASN A 81 0.68 -5.27 12.13
N LYS A 82 0.19 -4.36 12.95
CA LYS A 82 -1.05 -4.58 13.73
C LYS A 82 -2.27 -4.75 12.83
N GLY A 83 -2.33 -3.99 11.72
CA GLY A 83 -3.36 -4.14 10.70
C GLY A 83 -3.29 -5.50 10.01
N LEU A 84 -2.10 -5.95 9.60
CA LEU A 84 -1.90 -7.28 9.00
C LEU A 84 -2.39 -8.42 9.89
N GLN A 85 -2.15 -8.34 11.20
CA GLN A 85 -2.62 -9.37 12.15
C GLN A 85 -4.14 -9.45 12.25
N ARG A 86 -4.86 -8.38 11.89
CA ARG A 86 -6.32 -8.27 11.97
C ARG A 86 -7.03 -8.57 10.65
N ALA A 87 -6.30 -8.50 9.55
CA ALA A 87 -6.83 -8.75 8.21
C ALA A 87 -7.25 -10.22 8.04
N THR A 88 -8.45 -10.45 7.53
CA THR A 88 -9.03 -11.79 7.32
C THR A 88 -9.41 -12.07 5.86
N GLY A 89 -9.35 -11.07 4.98
CA GLY A 89 -9.63 -11.22 3.55
C GLY A 89 -8.56 -12.02 2.81
N ASP A 90 -8.81 -12.36 1.55
CA ASP A 90 -7.88 -13.09 0.69
C ASP A 90 -6.66 -12.26 0.31
N TYR A 91 -6.86 -10.96 0.12
CA TYR A 91 -5.81 -9.99 -0.18
C TYR A 91 -5.81 -8.82 0.79
N VAL A 92 -4.63 -8.31 1.08
CA VAL A 92 -4.43 -7.07 1.85
C VAL A 92 -3.90 -5.95 0.96
N LEU A 93 -4.41 -4.74 1.21
CA LEU A 93 -3.95 -3.48 0.64
C LEU A 93 -3.73 -2.48 1.76
N PHE A 94 -2.67 -1.68 1.67
CA PHE A 94 -2.48 -0.52 2.55
C PHE A 94 -2.95 0.76 1.84
N LEU A 95 -4.02 1.36 2.32
CA LEU A 95 -4.53 2.65 1.85
C LEU A 95 -4.40 3.66 3.00
N ASN A 96 -3.32 4.44 3.00
CA ASN A 96 -3.03 5.35 4.10
C ASN A 96 -3.97 6.56 4.13
N ALA A 97 -4.07 7.23 5.27
CA ALA A 97 -4.85 8.46 5.38
C ALA A 97 -4.40 9.50 4.34
N GLY A 98 -5.36 10.00 3.56
CA GLY A 98 -5.16 10.90 2.43
C GLY A 98 -5.14 10.20 1.05
N ASP A 99 -4.78 8.93 0.97
CA ASP A 99 -4.86 8.15 -0.27
C ASP A 99 -6.31 7.69 -0.52
N THR A 100 -6.69 7.54 -1.79
CA THR A 100 -8.07 7.16 -2.15
C THR A 100 -8.09 6.20 -3.33
N PHE A 101 -9.15 5.44 -3.45
CA PHE A 101 -9.46 4.75 -4.71
C PHE A 101 -9.84 5.77 -5.79
N PRO A 102 -9.41 5.59 -7.06
CA PRO A 102 -9.71 6.53 -8.14
C PRO A 102 -11.18 6.47 -8.60
N GLN A 103 -11.83 5.30 -8.52
CA GLN A 103 -13.19 5.06 -8.97
C GLN A 103 -13.96 4.22 -7.95
N THR A 104 -15.28 4.26 -8.01
CA THR A 104 -16.14 3.46 -7.12
C THR A 104 -16.11 1.97 -7.43
N ASP A 105 -15.75 1.58 -8.64
CA ASP A 105 -15.60 0.20 -9.12
C ASP A 105 -14.15 -0.32 -9.11
N THR A 106 -13.22 0.43 -8.50
CA THR A 106 -11.79 0.04 -8.50
C THR A 106 -11.58 -1.37 -7.96
N LEU A 107 -12.23 -1.75 -6.87
CA LEU A 107 -12.09 -3.09 -6.30
C LEU A 107 -12.75 -4.19 -7.16
N GLU A 108 -13.75 -3.87 -7.96
CA GLU A 108 -14.29 -4.79 -8.96
C GLU A 108 -13.27 -5.07 -10.06
N GLN A 109 -12.58 -4.04 -10.54
CA GLN A 109 -11.50 -4.18 -11.52
C GLN A 109 -10.35 -5.04 -10.96
N VAL A 110 -9.97 -4.81 -9.69
CA VAL A 110 -8.96 -5.63 -9.01
C VAL A 110 -9.42 -7.08 -8.87
N ALA A 111 -10.67 -7.31 -8.49
CA ALA A 111 -11.24 -8.66 -8.37
C ALA A 111 -11.27 -9.37 -9.73
N GLY A 112 -11.62 -8.67 -10.81
CA GLY A 112 -11.58 -9.18 -12.17
C GLY A 112 -10.17 -9.59 -12.61
N ALA A 113 -9.14 -8.88 -12.16
CA ALA A 113 -7.75 -9.21 -12.44
C ALA A 113 -7.25 -10.47 -11.71
N VAL A 114 -7.94 -10.96 -10.70
CA VAL A 114 -7.57 -12.25 -10.06
C VAL A 114 -7.62 -13.40 -11.06
N GLY A 115 -8.53 -13.33 -12.03
CA GLY A 115 -8.69 -14.32 -13.09
C GLY A 115 -9.30 -15.64 -12.62
N GLU A 116 -9.51 -16.53 -13.57
CA GLU A 116 -10.03 -17.87 -13.33
C GLU A 116 -8.87 -18.83 -13.07
N GLY A 117 -9.01 -19.69 -12.08
CA GLY A 117 -8.01 -20.72 -11.75
C GLY A 117 -8.10 -21.15 -10.28
N GLU A 118 -7.57 -22.34 -10.01
CA GLU A 118 -7.58 -22.91 -8.65
C GLU A 118 -6.62 -22.17 -7.70
N MET A 119 -5.57 -21.56 -8.24
CA MET A 119 -4.52 -20.93 -7.47
C MET A 119 -4.53 -19.41 -7.64
N LEU A 120 -4.86 -18.68 -6.55
CA LEU A 120 -4.85 -17.23 -6.53
C LEU A 120 -3.44 -16.67 -6.76
N PRO A 121 -3.28 -15.57 -7.53
CA PRO A 121 -2.02 -14.83 -7.64
C PRO A 121 -1.45 -14.47 -6.27
N GLY A 122 -0.12 -14.51 -6.13
CA GLY A 122 0.54 -14.09 -4.90
C GLY A 122 0.45 -12.59 -4.66
N VAL A 123 0.41 -11.82 -5.75
CA VAL A 123 0.28 -10.36 -5.75
C VAL A 123 -0.50 -9.91 -6.97
N LEU A 124 -1.40 -8.93 -6.76
CA LEU A 124 -1.96 -8.10 -7.83
C LEU A 124 -1.35 -6.71 -7.71
N TYR A 125 -1.08 -6.04 -8.83
CA TYR A 125 -0.47 -4.70 -8.78
C TYR A 125 -0.96 -3.82 -9.93
N GLY A 126 -1.08 -2.53 -9.63
CA GLY A 126 -1.58 -1.56 -10.60
C GLY A 126 -0.79 -0.25 -10.59
N ASP A 127 -1.27 0.69 -11.41
CA ASP A 127 -0.73 2.02 -11.53
C ASP A 127 -1.20 2.94 -10.39
N THR A 128 -0.53 4.09 -10.29
CA THR A 128 -0.78 5.08 -9.25
C THR A 128 -0.80 6.47 -9.86
N ASP A 129 -1.83 7.23 -9.54
CA ASP A 129 -1.88 8.66 -9.80
C ASP A 129 -1.50 9.45 -8.56
N VAL A 130 -0.98 10.65 -8.75
CA VAL A 130 -0.63 11.58 -7.68
C VAL A 130 -1.63 12.72 -7.71
N VAL A 131 -2.24 12.98 -6.54
CA VAL A 131 -3.25 14.02 -6.37
C VAL A 131 -2.84 15.02 -5.28
N ASP A 132 -3.41 16.22 -5.31
CA ASP A 132 -3.25 17.20 -4.24
C ASP A 132 -4.21 16.92 -3.07
N ASN A 133 -4.16 17.78 -2.05
CA ASN A 133 -5.00 17.70 -0.86
C ASN A 133 -6.51 17.89 -1.14
N THR A 134 -6.88 18.40 -2.30
CA THR A 134 -8.29 18.53 -2.75
C THR A 134 -8.76 17.31 -3.58
N GLY A 135 -7.85 16.37 -3.89
CA GLY A 135 -8.12 15.23 -4.75
C GLY A 135 -7.94 15.50 -6.24
N ARG A 136 -7.46 16.71 -6.61
CA ARG A 136 -7.22 17.05 -8.00
C ARG A 136 -5.99 16.33 -8.52
N PHE A 137 -6.08 15.71 -9.70
CA PHE A 137 -4.97 15.07 -10.39
C PHE A 137 -3.82 16.05 -10.65
N LEU A 138 -2.61 15.63 -10.29
CA LEU A 138 -1.38 16.36 -10.55
C LEU A 138 -0.54 15.72 -11.66
N ARG A 139 -0.35 14.41 -11.60
CA ARG A 139 0.45 13.65 -12.55
C ARG A 139 0.31 12.13 -12.34
N HIS A 140 0.62 11.38 -13.35
CA HIS A 140 0.89 9.95 -13.19
C HIS A 140 2.17 9.74 -12.38
N ARG A 141 2.24 8.66 -11.63
CA ARG A 141 3.47 8.29 -10.91
C ARG A 141 4.59 7.99 -11.92
N ARG A 142 5.77 8.56 -11.69
CA ARG A 142 6.92 8.46 -12.61
C ARG A 142 7.43 7.03 -12.82
N LEU A 143 7.40 6.20 -11.78
CA LEU A 143 7.76 4.79 -11.86
C LEU A 143 6.48 3.99 -12.08
N VAL A 144 6.44 3.28 -13.19
CA VAL A 144 5.30 2.43 -13.59
C VAL A 144 5.65 0.96 -13.43
N PRO A 145 4.69 0.12 -13.07
CA PRO A 145 4.91 -1.32 -12.98
C PRO A 145 5.19 -1.92 -14.37
N PRO A 146 6.12 -2.87 -14.48
CA PRO A 146 6.32 -3.63 -15.71
C PRO A 146 5.25 -4.70 -15.84
N GLU A 147 5.03 -5.19 -17.08
CA GLU A 147 4.11 -6.29 -17.37
C GLU A 147 4.43 -7.56 -16.58
N ASN A 148 5.71 -7.89 -16.47
CA ASN A 148 6.21 -9.05 -15.73
C ASN A 148 7.04 -8.58 -14.53
N LEU A 149 6.37 -8.23 -13.45
CA LEU A 149 7.02 -7.76 -12.23
C LEU A 149 7.76 -8.88 -11.52
N SER A 150 8.97 -8.57 -11.05
CA SER A 150 9.78 -9.43 -10.19
C SER A 150 10.37 -8.63 -9.04
N TRP A 151 10.67 -9.28 -7.92
CA TRP A 151 11.40 -8.63 -6.82
C TRP A 151 12.76 -8.06 -7.28
N ARG A 152 13.34 -8.63 -8.36
CA ARG A 152 14.61 -8.19 -8.94
C ARG A 152 14.53 -6.81 -9.58
N ASP A 153 13.34 -6.37 -9.97
CA ASP A 153 13.13 -5.08 -10.63
C ASP A 153 13.17 -3.91 -9.65
N PHE A 154 12.89 -4.17 -8.38
CA PHE A 154 12.92 -3.15 -7.33
C PHE A 154 14.33 -2.58 -7.07
N LYS A 155 15.39 -3.17 -7.60
CA LYS A 155 16.72 -2.54 -7.62
C LYS A 155 16.74 -1.23 -8.40
N TRP A 156 15.88 -1.08 -9.42
CA TRP A 156 15.77 0.14 -10.23
C TRP A 156 14.83 1.19 -9.65
N GLY A 157 14.18 0.89 -8.57
CA GLY A 157 13.21 1.75 -7.92
C GLY A 157 12.04 0.95 -7.37
N MET A 158 11.20 1.57 -6.57
CA MET A 158 9.92 1.01 -6.18
C MET A 158 8.95 1.18 -7.35
N LEU A 159 8.95 0.22 -8.30
CA LEU A 159 8.19 0.33 -9.55
C LEU A 159 6.68 0.31 -9.29
N VAL A 160 6.24 -0.41 -8.27
CA VAL A 160 4.86 -0.42 -7.79
C VAL A 160 4.81 0.33 -6.46
N CYS A 161 3.88 1.26 -6.31
CA CYS A 161 3.59 1.89 -5.03
C CYS A 161 3.01 0.84 -4.08
N HIS A 162 3.35 0.84 -2.78
CA HIS A 162 2.81 -0.17 -1.88
C HIS A 162 1.29 -0.05 -1.70
N GLN A 163 0.71 1.13 -1.94
CA GLN A 163 -0.74 1.36 -1.98
C GLN A 163 -1.43 0.80 -3.25
N ALA A 164 -0.64 0.41 -4.27
CA ALA A 164 -1.12 -0.27 -5.48
C ALA A 164 -0.67 -1.74 -5.54
N PHE A 165 -0.31 -2.31 -4.39
CA PHE A 165 0.26 -3.64 -4.23
C PHE A 165 -0.65 -4.48 -3.33
N TYR A 166 -1.49 -5.31 -3.94
CA TYR A 166 -2.43 -6.21 -3.26
C TYR A 166 -1.73 -7.54 -3.02
N ALA A 167 -1.30 -7.77 -1.79
CA ALA A 167 -0.63 -9.00 -1.41
C ALA A 167 -1.64 -10.05 -0.93
N ARG A 168 -1.48 -11.29 -1.33
CA ARG A 168 -2.24 -12.39 -0.74
C ARG A 168 -1.98 -12.44 0.76
N THR A 169 -3.03 -12.52 1.56
CA THR A 169 -2.99 -12.30 3.02
C THR A 169 -2.05 -13.26 3.73
N ASP A 170 -2.02 -14.54 3.33
CA ASP A 170 -1.11 -15.53 3.93
C ASP A 170 0.37 -15.19 3.71
N LEU A 171 0.72 -14.63 2.54
CA LEU A 171 2.08 -14.15 2.27
C LEU A 171 2.41 -12.92 3.11
N ALA A 172 1.47 -11.96 3.16
CA ALA A 172 1.63 -10.70 3.88
C ALA A 172 1.82 -10.94 5.38
N GLN A 173 1.00 -11.80 6.00
CA GLN A 173 1.08 -12.13 7.43
C GLN A 173 2.35 -12.89 7.79
N CYS A 174 2.86 -13.74 6.90
CA CYS A 174 4.14 -14.42 7.08
C CYS A 174 5.36 -13.49 6.89
N THR A 175 5.16 -12.29 6.33
CA THR A 175 6.22 -11.31 6.05
C THR A 175 5.95 -9.94 6.69
N PRO A 176 5.88 -9.81 8.03
CA PRO A 176 5.60 -8.52 8.67
C PRO A 176 6.66 -7.47 8.30
N TYR A 177 6.30 -6.19 8.36
CA TYR A 177 7.25 -5.08 8.15
C TYR A 177 8.38 -5.13 9.17
N ARG A 178 9.60 -4.91 8.69
CA ARG A 178 10.82 -4.85 9.51
C ARG A 178 11.12 -3.40 9.88
N LEU A 179 10.85 -3.01 11.10
CA LEU A 179 10.94 -1.62 11.57
C LEU A 179 12.36 -1.03 11.45
N GLN A 180 13.37 -1.88 11.44
CA GLN A 180 14.77 -1.46 11.27
C GLN A 180 15.08 -0.78 9.95
N PHE A 181 14.25 -0.95 8.92
CA PHE A 181 14.41 -0.32 7.61
C PHE A 181 13.75 1.07 7.53
N GLY A 182 13.15 1.56 8.62
CA GLY A 182 12.58 2.91 8.69
C GLY A 182 11.73 3.24 7.48
N LEU A 183 11.95 4.40 6.86
CA LEU A 183 11.15 4.92 5.73
C LEU A 183 11.23 4.11 4.42
N SER A 184 11.88 2.96 4.41
CA SER A 184 11.92 2.03 3.25
C SER A 184 11.50 0.61 3.64
N ALA A 185 10.81 0.45 4.77
CA ALA A 185 10.30 -0.85 5.19
C ALA A 185 9.21 -1.39 4.23
N ASP A 186 8.51 -0.51 3.53
CA ASP A 186 7.58 -0.84 2.44
C ASP A 186 8.29 -1.52 1.25
N VAL A 187 9.45 -1.00 0.85
CA VAL A 187 10.27 -1.60 -0.21
C VAL A 187 10.77 -2.98 0.19
N ASP A 188 11.28 -3.13 1.43
CA ASP A 188 11.70 -4.42 1.99
C ASP A 188 10.52 -5.41 2.02
N TRP A 189 9.36 -4.95 2.46
CA TRP A 189 8.15 -5.76 2.56
C TRP A 189 7.70 -6.28 1.20
N CYS A 190 7.54 -5.41 0.20
CA CYS A 190 7.16 -5.80 -1.16
C CYS A 190 8.14 -6.83 -1.76
N ILE A 191 9.46 -6.61 -1.58
CA ILE A 191 10.49 -7.54 -2.06
C ILE A 191 10.33 -8.92 -1.40
N ARG A 192 10.09 -8.99 -0.08
CA ARG A 192 9.94 -10.26 0.64
C ARG A 192 8.65 -11.00 0.27
N VAL A 193 7.55 -10.26 0.12
CA VAL A 193 6.28 -10.84 -0.36
C VAL A 193 6.45 -11.44 -1.75
N MET A 194 7.08 -10.71 -2.69
CA MET A 194 7.34 -11.22 -4.04
C MET A 194 8.28 -12.43 -4.04
N LYS A 195 9.33 -12.45 -3.20
CA LYS A 195 10.21 -13.62 -3.04
C LYS A 195 9.46 -14.84 -2.52
N MET A 196 8.56 -14.64 -1.56
CA MET A 196 7.74 -15.73 -1.02
C MET A 196 6.73 -16.24 -2.05
N ALA A 197 6.14 -15.35 -2.87
CA ALA A 197 5.29 -15.74 -3.98
C ALA A 197 6.08 -16.60 -5.01
N GLU A 198 7.29 -16.16 -5.39
CA GLU A 198 8.19 -16.93 -6.29
C GLU A 198 8.51 -18.32 -5.72
N GLN A 199 8.85 -18.42 -4.43
CA GLN A 199 9.14 -19.70 -3.76
C GLN A 199 7.94 -20.65 -3.73
N LYS A 200 6.72 -20.12 -3.68
CA LYS A 200 5.48 -20.91 -3.72
C LYS A 200 4.96 -21.15 -5.15
N GLY A 201 5.67 -20.71 -6.19
CA GLY A 201 5.24 -20.82 -7.57
C GLY A 201 4.01 -19.97 -7.94
N LEU A 202 3.75 -18.91 -7.17
CA LEU A 202 2.60 -18.04 -7.38
C LEU A 202 2.96 -16.90 -8.35
N VAL A 203 2.03 -16.61 -9.25
CA VAL A 203 2.18 -15.51 -10.22
C VAL A 203 1.99 -14.15 -9.57
N LEU A 204 2.66 -13.14 -10.11
CA LEU A 204 2.38 -11.73 -9.86
C LEU A 204 1.63 -11.21 -11.07
N ARG A 205 0.48 -10.55 -10.88
CA ARG A 205 -0.42 -10.20 -11.98
C ARG A 205 -0.70 -8.70 -12.03
N PRO A 206 -0.48 -8.04 -13.20
CA PRO A 206 -0.84 -6.65 -13.40
C PRO A 206 -2.37 -6.50 -13.51
N ILE A 207 -2.88 -5.37 -13.03
CA ILE A 207 -4.31 -5.01 -13.12
C ILE A 207 -4.58 -4.17 -14.38
N HIS A 208 -3.55 -3.52 -14.95
CA HIS A 208 -3.63 -2.60 -16.10
C HIS A 208 -4.58 -1.41 -15.89
N ALA A 209 -4.66 -0.94 -14.65
CA ALA A 209 -5.46 0.23 -14.27
C ALA A 209 -4.77 1.03 -13.17
N VAL A 210 -5.13 2.30 -13.07
CA VAL A 210 -4.83 3.12 -11.89
C VAL A 210 -5.73 2.64 -10.76
N VAL A 211 -5.12 2.17 -9.66
CA VAL A 211 -5.85 1.58 -8.54
C VAL A 211 -5.74 2.39 -7.25
N VAL A 212 -4.95 3.46 -7.26
CA VAL A 212 -4.83 4.39 -6.14
C VAL A 212 -4.50 5.80 -6.60
N ASN A 213 -5.13 6.78 -5.97
CA ASN A 213 -4.76 8.18 -5.97
C ASN A 213 -3.91 8.44 -4.70
N TYR A 214 -2.61 8.63 -4.91
CA TYR A 214 -1.65 8.90 -3.84
C TYR A 214 -1.59 10.39 -3.53
N LEU A 215 -1.75 10.75 -2.25
CA LEU A 215 -1.64 12.15 -1.81
C LEU A 215 -0.18 12.64 -1.91
N ASP A 216 0.05 13.73 -2.66
CA ASP A 216 1.39 14.30 -2.82
C ASP A 216 1.96 14.81 -1.48
N GLY A 217 3.28 14.83 -1.34
CA GLY A 217 3.95 15.31 -0.13
C GLY A 217 4.09 14.31 1.01
N GLY A 218 3.99 13.00 0.72
CA GLY A 218 4.16 11.93 1.71
C GLY A 218 5.50 11.95 2.47
N MET A 219 5.60 11.14 3.53
CA MET A 219 6.75 11.10 4.47
C MET A 219 8.11 10.90 3.80
N SER A 220 8.18 10.13 2.72
CA SER A 220 9.42 9.88 1.98
C SER A 220 10.00 11.15 1.34
N ILE A 221 9.13 12.09 0.94
CA ILE A 221 9.53 13.39 0.36
C ILE A 221 10.01 14.30 1.49
N LYS A 222 9.25 14.40 2.59
CA LYS A 222 9.58 15.24 3.75
C LYS A 222 10.92 14.84 4.39
N HIS A 223 11.28 13.56 4.36
CA HIS A 223 12.50 13.01 4.96
C HIS A 223 13.46 12.38 3.93
N HIS A 224 13.66 13.04 2.80
CA HIS A 224 14.37 12.50 1.63
C HIS A 224 15.73 11.85 1.94
N ARG A 225 16.61 12.52 2.72
CA ARG A 225 17.94 11.99 3.07
C ARG A 225 17.88 10.70 3.87
N SER A 226 16.97 10.63 4.85
CA SER A 226 16.76 9.43 5.68
C SER A 226 16.20 8.28 4.84
N SER A 227 15.27 8.58 3.93
CA SER A 227 14.71 7.62 2.99
C SER A 227 15.78 7.02 2.07
N LEU A 228 16.71 7.83 1.53
CA LEU A 228 17.82 7.33 0.71
C LEU A 228 18.77 6.39 1.46
N LYS A 229 19.12 6.72 2.71
CA LYS A 229 19.95 5.84 3.57
C LYS A 229 19.24 4.52 3.86
N ALA A 230 17.98 4.57 4.25
CA ALA A 230 17.16 3.39 4.51
C ALA A 230 17.06 2.51 3.27
N ARG A 231 16.84 3.12 2.09
CA ARG A 231 16.79 2.42 0.81
C ARG A 231 18.10 1.74 0.46
N PHE A 232 19.25 2.40 0.64
CA PHE A 232 20.55 1.78 0.43
C PHE A 232 20.71 0.52 1.31
N HIS A 233 20.25 0.58 2.56
CA HIS A 233 20.30 -0.55 3.48
C HIS A 233 19.41 -1.72 3.01
N VAL A 234 18.20 -1.45 2.59
CA VAL A 234 17.28 -2.44 2.00
C VAL A 234 17.92 -3.07 0.75
N MET A 235 18.43 -2.26 -0.18
CA MET A 235 19.05 -2.76 -1.40
C MET A 235 20.26 -3.64 -1.12
N ARG A 236 21.13 -3.22 -0.20
CA ARG A 236 22.28 -4.03 0.23
C ARG A 236 21.86 -5.39 0.78
N THR A 237 20.78 -5.42 1.55
CA THR A 237 20.24 -6.66 2.15
C THR A 237 19.71 -7.62 1.09
N HIS A 238 19.05 -7.13 0.05
CA HIS A 238 18.38 -7.98 -0.94
C HIS A 238 19.23 -8.29 -2.17
N TYR A 239 20.15 -7.39 -2.58
CA TYR A 239 20.91 -7.50 -3.83
C TYR A 239 22.43 -7.53 -3.62
N GLY A 240 22.91 -7.40 -2.38
CA GLY A 240 24.33 -7.34 -2.05
C GLY A 240 24.96 -5.95 -2.28
N LEU A 241 26.15 -5.76 -1.71
CA LEU A 241 26.82 -4.45 -1.72
C LEU A 241 27.23 -4.00 -3.13
N LEU A 242 27.83 -4.91 -3.93
CA LEU A 242 28.33 -4.57 -5.27
C LEU A 242 27.21 -4.10 -6.20
N THR A 243 26.10 -4.85 -6.27
CA THR A 243 24.92 -4.48 -7.07
C THR A 243 24.34 -3.14 -6.58
N THR A 244 24.26 -2.95 -5.27
CA THR A 244 23.74 -1.71 -4.70
C THR A 244 24.59 -0.51 -5.07
N CYS A 245 25.92 -0.60 -4.95
CA CYS A 245 26.83 0.47 -5.35
C CYS A 245 26.74 0.77 -6.85
N ALA A 246 26.73 -0.26 -7.70
CA ALA A 246 26.60 -0.09 -9.14
C ALA A 246 25.32 0.62 -9.57
N VAL A 247 24.16 0.23 -8.97
CA VAL A 247 22.88 0.86 -9.26
C VAL A 247 22.84 2.32 -8.75
N HIS A 248 23.38 2.61 -7.58
CA HIS A 248 23.44 3.98 -7.07
C HIS A 248 24.36 4.86 -7.91
N LEU A 249 25.50 4.34 -8.36
CA LEU A 249 26.38 5.06 -9.30
C LEU A 249 25.64 5.35 -10.62
N TRP A 250 24.91 4.37 -11.14
CA TRP A 250 24.07 4.58 -12.33
C TRP A 250 23.03 5.69 -12.13
N PHE A 251 22.36 5.74 -10.97
CA PHE A 251 21.40 6.81 -10.68
C PHE A 251 22.05 8.19 -10.64
N LEU A 252 23.28 8.28 -10.11
CA LEU A 252 24.06 9.53 -10.13
C LEU A 252 24.39 9.94 -11.57
N ILE A 253 24.96 9.05 -12.37
CA ILE A 253 25.30 9.32 -13.78
C ILE A 253 24.05 9.76 -14.55
N ARG A 254 22.96 9.03 -14.42
CA ARG A 254 21.68 9.38 -15.06
C ARG A 254 21.14 10.75 -14.63
N SER A 255 21.37 11.17 -13.40
CA SER A 255 20.95 12.50 -12.93
C SER A 255 21.74 13.63 -13.57
N PHE A 256 23.02 13.40 -13.92
CA PHE A 256 23.85 14.36 -14.65
C PHE A 256 23.51 14.42 -16.14
N LEU A 257 23.16 13.28 -16.75
CA LEU A 257 22.81 13.20 -18.18
C LEU A 257 21.42 13.79 -18.50
N ARG A 258 20.58 14.02 -17.49
CA ARG A 258 19.23 14.59 -17.66
C ARG A 258 19.14 16.09 -17.38
N LYS A 259 20.25 16.72 -17.01
CA LYS A 259 20.41 18.17 -16.94
C LYS A 259 20.93 18.72 -18.26
#